data_611fd5c931c951f260d238022860d2d3
#
_entry.id   611fd5c931c951f260d238022860d2d3
#
_cell.length_a   1.000
_cell.length_b   1.000
_cell.length_c   1.000
_cell.angle_alpha   90.00
_cell.angle_beta   90.00
_cell.angle_gamma   90.00
#
_symmetry.space_group_name_H-M   'P 1'
#
loop_
_entity.id
_entity.type
_entity.pdbx_description
1 polymer ?
#
loop_
_entity_poly.entity_id
_entity_poly.type
_entity_poly.pdbx_seq_one_letter_code
_entity_poly.pdbx_strand_id
1 'polypeptide(L)'
;MYENSAVINTFIAGGLAGATSRTVVSPLERLKIILNGKGAAGQAYGGVWPGLVRMWREEGFAGFMKGNGINVVRILPYSAIQFTSYGYVKTLFARWSGQETLSTPFRLAAGATAGILAVSATYPLDLVRARLSIATANMSRSSGSMFTAEDAKLGIMGMTKKVYRTEGGIRGLYRGCWATAVGVAPYVSLNFYIYETLKPIILPADYHPTHDIERVGRQLLSGALAGGTSLLFTHPFDVVRRKLQVVGIGGANREFDGAIDCIRKISAREGFWKGMYRGLVPNIIKVVPSIAVSFYTFETVKDSLTRWSNRDRDDID
;
A
#
# COMPACT_ATOMS: atom_id res chain seq x y z
N MET A 1 -34.40 5.74 3.49
CA MET A 1 -33.87 4.35 3.47
C MET A 1 -32.99 4.10 2.25
N TYR A 2 -33.27 4.69 1.10
CA TYR A 2 -32.57 4.53 -0.19
C TYR A 2 -31.08 4.96 -0.21
N GLU A 3 -30.77 6.13 0.35
CA GLU A 3 -29.38 6.59 0.42
C GLU A 3 -28.48 5.67 1.23
N ASN A 4 -29.01 5.08 2.30
CA ASN A 4 -28.23 4.19 3.15
C ASN A 4 -27.87 2.85 2.45
N SER A 5 -28.77 2.26 1.66
CA SER A 5 -28.47 1.02 0.93
C SER A 5 -27.43 1.24 -0.19
N ALA A 6 -27.54 2.32 -0.93
CA ALA A 6 -26.56 2.67 -1.98
C ALA A 6 -25.17 2.93 -1.40
N VAL A 7 -25.08 3.60 -0.23
CA VAL A 7 -23.82 3.83 0.48
C VAL A 7 -23.23 2.50 0.97
N ILE A 8 -24.03 1.63 1.57
CA ILE A 8 -23.59 0.31 2.05
C ILE A 8 -23.09 -0.55 0.88
N ASN A 9 -23.84 -0.62 -0.22
CA ASN A 9 -23.44 -1.37 -1.41
C ASN A 9 -22.11 -0.86 -2.00
N THR A 10 -21.94 0.45 -2.06
CA THR A 10 -20.69 1.07 -2.52
C THR A 10 -19.53 0.75 -1.57
N PHE A 11 -19.78 0.75 -0.26
CA PHE A 11 -18.76 0.42 0.75
C PHE A 11 -18.34 -1.06 0.66
N ILE A 12 -19.29 -1.97 0.52
CA ILE A 12 -19.02 -3.42 0.35
C ILE A 12 -18.25 -3.65 -0.96
N ALA A 13 -18.71 -3.06 -2.07
CA ALA A 13 -18.05 -3.17 -3.36
C ALA A 13 -16.61 -2.65 -3.30
N GLY A 14 -16.37 -1.51 -2.66
CA GLY A 14 -15.04 -0.94 -2.46
C GLY A 14 -14.13 -1.82 -1.59
N GLY A 15 -14.66 -2.38 -0.52
CA GLY A 15 -13.94 -3.31 0.35
C GLY A 15 -13.51 -4.59 -0.37
N LEU A 16 -14.43 -5.21 -1.11
CA LEU A 16 -14.16 -6.41 -1.91
C LEU A 16 -13.20 -6.13 -3.07
N ALA A 17 -13.38 -5.02 -3.78
CA ALA A 17 -12.47 -4.59 -4.83
C ALA A 17 -11.04 -4.39 -4.31
N GLY A 18 -10.89 -3.73 -3.15
CA GLY A 18 -9.61 -3.56 -2.50
C GLY A 18 -8.97 -4.88 -2.07
N ALA A 19 -9.75 -5.80 -1.50
CA ALA A 19 -9.28 -7.11 -1.08
C ALA A 19 -8.81 -7.97 -2.26
N THR A 20 -9.62 -8.04 -3.32
CA THR A 20 -9.31 -8.81 -4.53
C THR A 20 -8.08 -8.26 -5.25
N SER A 21 -8.04 -6.95 -5.45
CA SER A 21 -6.88 -6.28 -6.06
C SER A 21 -5.58 -6.57 -5.31
N ARG A 22 -5.58 -6.45 -3.98
CA ARG A 22 -4.39 -6.74 -3.16
C ARG A 22 -4.00 -8.22 -3.19
N THR A 23 -4.96 -9.13 -3.32
CA THR A 23 -4.69 -10.55 -3.44
C THR A 23 -4.02 -10.87 -4.77
N VAL A 24 -4.48 -10.31 -5.87
CA VAL A 24 -3.88 -10.51 -7.19
C VAL A 24 -2.46 -9.96 -7.27
N VAL A 25 -2.20 -8.79 -6.68
CA VAL A 25 -0.85 -8.18 -6.68
C VAL A 25 0.05 -8.63 -5.53
N SER A 26 -0.45 -9.50 -4.64
CA SER A 26 0.29 -9.99 -3.47
C SER A 26 1.67 -10.56 -3.79
N PRO A 27 1.89 -11.35 -4.87
CA PRO A 27 3.21 -11.83 -5.24
C PRO A 27 4.23 -10.72 -5.48
N LEU A 28 3.82 -9.68 -6.22
CA LEU A 28 4.68 -8.52 -6.52
C LEU A 28 4.96 -7.67 -5.28
N GLU A 29 3.96 -7.50 -4.41
CA GLU A 29 4.14 -6.79 -3.15
C GLU A 29 5.10 -7.52 -2.22
N ARG A 30 4.98 -8.83 -2.11
CA ARG A 30 5.89 -9.65 -1.32
C ARG A 30 7.31 -9.62 -1.89
N LEU A 31 7.45 -9.77 -3.20
CA LEU A 31 8.75 -9.69 -3.87
C LEU A 31 9.43 -8.33 -3.63
N LYS A 32 8.67 -7.23 -3.72
CA LYS A 32 9.17 -5.88 -3.36
C LYS A 32 9.74 -5.84 -1.95
N ILE A 33 9.04 -6.43 -0.98
CA ILE A 33 9.50 -6.45 0.42
C ILE A 33 10.79 -7.25 0.56
N ILE A 34 10.89 -8.39 -0.11
CA ILE A 34 12.08 -9.25 -0.10
C ILE A 34 13.27 -8.53 -0.75
N LEU A 35 13.08 -7.91 -1.92
CA LEU A 35 14.13 -7.18 -2.64
C LEU A 35 14.66 -5.99 -1.83
N ASN A 36 13.81 -5.35 -1.04
CA ASN A 36 14.19 -4.25 -0.14
C ASN A 36 14.74 -4.74 1.21
N GLY A 37 14.64 -6.04 1.50
CA GLY A 37 15.20 -6.67 2.68
C GLY A 37 16.72 -6.65 2.71
N LYS A 38 17.30 -7.11 3.84
CA LYS A 38 18.76 -7.15 4.03
C LYS A 38 19.46 -8.29 3.29
N GLY A 39 20.69 -7.98 2.86
CA GLY A 39 21.75 -8.94 2.56
C GLY A 39 21.54 -9.82 1.33
N ALA A 40 22.14 -11.00 1.41
CA ALA A 40 22.15 -12.00 0.34
C ALA A 40 20.75 -12.42 -0.17
N ALA A 41 19.71 -12.30 0.66
CA ALA A 41 18.33 -12.61 0.24
C ALA A 41 17.86 -11.71 -0.90
N GLY A 42 18.01 -10.38 -0.77
CA GLY A 42 17.58 -9.44 -1.82
C GLY A 42 18.43 -9.53 -3.09
N GLN A 43 19.75 -9.80 -2.97
CA GLN A 43 20.64 -9.98 -4.12
C GLN A 43 20.40 -11.31 -4.84
N ALA A 44 20.03 -12.33 -4.09
CA ALA A 44 19.84 -13.70 -4.62
C ALA A 44 18.59 -13.88 -5.47
N TYR A 45 17.63 -12.94 -5.41
CA TYR A 45 16.41 -13.03 -6.20
C TYR A 45 16.58 -12.51 -7.64
N GLY A 46 17.70 -11.83 -7.97
CA GLY A 46 18.12 -11.54 -9.36
C GLY A 46 17.17 -10.69 -10.18
N GLY A 47 16.14 -10.10 -9.59
CA GLY A 47 15.14 -9.27 -10.28
C GLY A 47 13.69 -9.75 -10.11
N VAL A 48 12.78 -9.23 -10.94
CA VAL A 48 11.34 -9.51 -10.80
C VAL A 48 11.00 -10.93 -11.23
N TRP A 49 11.32 -11.30 -12.45
CA TRP A 49 10.96 -12.59 -13.00
C TRP A 49 11.69 -13.77 -12.33
N PRO A 50 13.02 -13.75 -12.22
CA PRO A 50 13.73 -14.79 -11.46
C PRO A 50 13.25 -14.91 -10.02
N GLY A 51 12.91 -13.77 -9.39
CA GLY A 51 12.39 -13.73 -8.03
C GLY A 51 11.03 -14.42 -7.89
N LEU A 52 10.10 -14.18 -8.81
CA LEU A 52 8.79 -14.85 -8.81
C LEU A 52 8.92 -16.35 -9.06
N VAL A 53 9.72 -16.75 -10.05
CA VAL A 53 9.98 -18.18 -10.35
C VAL A 53 10.60 -18.88 -9.14
N ARG A 54 11.56 -18.23 -8.49
CA ARG A 54 12.21 -18.76 -7.31
C ARG A 54 11.21 -18.92 -6.15
N MET A 55 10.39 -17.90 -5.89
CA MET A 55 9.35 -17.93 -4.84
C MET A 55 8.34 -19.05 -5.10
N TRP A 56 7.97 -19.28 -6.37
CA TRP A 56 7.12 -20.40 -6.75
C TRP A 56 7.78 -21.76 -6.50
N ARG A 57 9.05 -21.93 -6.87
CA ARG A 57 9.77 -23.21 -6.70
C ARG A 57 10.05 -23.54 -5.23
N GLU A 58 10.41 -22.52 -4.44
CA GLU A 58 10.81 -22.72 -3.04
C GLU A 58 9.62 -22.80 -2.07
N GLU A 59 8.54 -22.04 -2.33
CA GLU A 59 7.43 -21.85 -1.40
C GLU A 59 6.05 -22.17 -1.97
N GLY A 60 5.94 -22.40 -3.28
CA GLY A 60 4.69 -22.69 -3.98
C GLY A 60 3.70 -21.51 -3.94
N PHE A 61 2.42 -21.80 -4.23
CA PHE A 61 1.35 -20.80 -4.23
C PHE A 61 1.14 -20.15 -2.85
N ALA A 62 1.26 -20.93 -1.78
CA ALA A 62 1.15 -20.40 -0.41
C ALA A 62 2.19 -19.30 -0.15
N GLY A 63 3.39 -19.42 -0.74
CA GLY A 63 4.42 -18.41 -0.69
C GLY A 63 3.96 -17.06 -1.23
N PHE A 64 3.25 -17.03 -2.35
CA PHE A 64 2.74 -15.79 -2.95
C PHE A 64 1.71 -15.09 -2.05
N MET A 65 0.95 -15.85 -1.27
CA MET A 65 -0.12 -15.33 -0.41
C MET A 65 0.35 -14.99 1.01
N LYS A 66 1.59 -15.26 1.37
CA LYS A 66 2.10 -14.97 2.73
C LYS A 66 2.09 -13.47 3.05
N GLY A 67 1.40 -13.11 4.13
CA GLY A 67 1.19 -11.73 4.54
C GLY A 67 0.01 -11.02 3.83
N ASN A 68 -0.66 -11.66 2.86
CA ASN A 68 -1.82 -11.07 2.19
C ASN A 68 -3.02 -10.93 3.14
N GLY A 69 -3.28 -11.91 4.00
CA GLY A 69 -4.38 -11.84 4.97
C GLY A 69 -4.31 -10.59 5.84
N ILE A 70 -3.12 -10.22 6.34
CA ILE A 70 -2.93 -8.97 7.10
C ILE A 70 -3.24 -7.74 6.23
N ASN A 71 -2.85 -7.79 4.97
CA ASN A 71 -3.08 -6.69 4.04
C ASN A 71 -4.57 -6.46 3.79
N VAL A 72 -5.34 -7.55 3.64
CA VAL A 72 -6.79 -7.51 3.46
C VAL A 72 -7.48 -7.01 4.73
N VAL A 73 -7.14 -7.59 5.89
CA VAL A 73 -7.71 -7.15 7.19
C VAL A 73 -7.45 -5.67 7.45
N ARG A 74 -6.30 -5.15 7.03
CA ARG A 74 -5.94 -3.74 7.21
C ARG A 74 -6.78 -2.78 6.36
N ILE A 75 -7.40 -3.22 5.28
CA ILE A 75 -8.17 -2.33 4.38
C ILE A 75 -9.28 -1.62 5.15
N LEU A 76 -10.07 -2.35 5.92
CA LEU A 76 -11.21 -1.79 6.65
C LEU A 76 -10.81 -0.70 7.65
N PRO A 77 -9.92 -0.95 8.63
CA PRO A 77 -9.54 0.08 9.59
C PRO A 77 -8.80 1.25 8.93
N TYR A 78 -7.97 0.97 7.92
CA TYR A 78 -7.28 2.03 7.19
C TYR A 78 -8.27 2.96 6.48
N SER A 79 -9.21 2.40 5.71
CA SER A 79 -10.21 3.18 4.97
C SER A 79 -11.15 3.93 5.91
N ALA A 80 -11.62 3.28 6.98
CA ALA A 80 -12.47 3.92 7.98
C ALA A 80 -11.80 5.15 8.58
N ILE A 81 -10.56 5.02 9.05
CA ILE A 81 -9.81 6.13 9.64
C ILE A 81 -9.54 7.20 8.58
N GLN A 82 -9.15 6.83 7.36
CA GLN A 82 -8.85 7.78 6.30
C GLN A 82 -10.07 8.63 5.93
N PHE A 83 -11.23 8.00 5.70
CA PHE A 83 -12.44 8.75 5.32
C PHE A 83 -12.97 9.60 6.45
N THR A 84 -13.02 9.08 7.68
CA THR A 84 -13.47 9.84 8.86
C THR A 84 -12.55 11.03 9.13
N SER A 85 -11.23 10.80 9.12
CA SER A 85 -10.26 11.87 9.34
C SER A 85 -10.31 12.91 8.21
N TYR A 86 -10.48 12.48 6.95
CA TYR A 86 -10.61 13.41 5.83
C TYR A 86 -11.84 14.30 5.97
N GLY A 87 -13.00 13.73 6.30
CA GLY A 87 -14.22 14.50 6.54
C GLY A 87 -14.05 15.52 7.65
N TYR A 88 -13.48 15.10 8.79
CA TYR A 88 -13.23 15.97 9.92
C TYR A 88 -12.26 17.11 9.61
N VAL A 89 -11.11 16.80 9.02
CA VAL A 89 -10.09 17.80 8.66
C VAL A 89 -10.59 18.74 7.58
N LYS A 90 -11.35 18.23 6.60
CA LYS A 90 -12.01 19.05 5.58
C LYS A 90 -12.95 20.08 6.22
N THR A 91 -13.79 19.67 7.17
CA THR A 91 -14.70 20.57 7.87
C THR A 91 -13.94 21.59 8.73
N LEU A 92 -12.86 21.16 9.38
CA LEU A 92 -12.00 22.05 10.16
C LEU A 92 -11.38 23.16 9.29
N PHE A 93 -10.82 22.78 8.12
CA PHE A 93 -10.23 23.72 7.19
C PHE A 93 -11.28 24.65 6.54
N ALA A 94 -12.49 24.15 6.25
CA ALA A 94 -13.58 24.97 5.75
C ALA A 94 -13.99 26.06 6.74
N ARG A 95 -14.11 25.68 8.01
CA ARG A 95 -14.41 26.65 9.10
C ARG A 95 -13.29 27.67 9.27
N TRP A 96 -12.03 27.25 9.18
CA TRP A 96 -10.87 28.12 9.34
C TRP A 96 -10.70 29.08 8.15
N SER A 97 -10.96 28.63 6.92
CA SER A 97 -10.85 29.44 5.71
C SER A 97 -12.07 30.32 5.42
N GLY A 98 -13.19 30.09 6.11
CA GLY A 98 -14.45 30.80 5.86
C GLY A 98 -15.08 30.52 4.49
N GLN A 99 -14.60 29.48 3.79
CA GLN A 99 -15.06 29.13 2.44
C GLN A 99 -15.91 27.85 2.48
N GLU A 100 -17.06 27.86 1.83
CA GLU A 100 -17.90 26.64 1.68
C GLU A 100 -17.19 25.56 0.85
N THR A 101 -16.42 25.96 -0.16
CA THR A 101 -15.63 25.05 -1.00
C THR A 101 -14.15 25.27 -0.75
N LEU A 102 -13.48 24.24 -0.24
CA LEU A 102 -12.05 24.28 -0.01
C LEU A 102 -11.26 24.43 -1.32
N SER A 103 -10.31 25.34 -1.32
CA SER A 103 -9.34 25.46 -2.40
C SER A 103 -8.45 24.20 -2.49
N THR A 104 -7.88 23.94 -3.66
CA THR A 104 -7.06 22.74 -3.93
C THR A 104 -5.97 22.51 -2.89
N PRO A 105 -5.16 23.50 -2.44
CA PRO A 105 -4.14 23.27 -1.41
C PRO A 105 -4.69 22.74 -0.10
N PHE A 106 -5.83 23.26 0.37
CA PHE A 106 -6.46 22.78 1.60
C PHE A 106 -7.03 21.36 1.46
N ARG A 107 -7.56 21.03 0.26
CA ARG A 107 -8.02 19.64 -0.03
C ARG A 107 -6.86 18.66 -0.01
N LEU A 108 -5.70 19.04 -0.58
CA LEU A 108 -4.48 18.24 -0.54
C LEU A 108 -3.95 18.06 0.88
N ALA A 109 -3.91 19.15 1.66
CA ALA A 109 -3.49 19.10 3.05
C ALA A 109 -4.41 18.21 3.90
N ALA A 110 -5.73 18.29 3.68
CA ALA A 110 -6.70 17.40 4.34
C ALA A 110 -6.48 15.93 3.96
N GLY A 111 -6.25 15.65 2.69
CA GLY A 111 -5.94 14.29 2.21
C GLY A 111 -4.63 13.74 2.77
N ALA A 112 -3.58 14.56 2.79
CA ALA A 112 -2.28 14.20 3.36
C ALA A 112 -2.39 13.92 4.87
N THR A 113 -3.06 14.79 5.62
CA THR A 113 -3.29 14.61 7.06
C THR A 113 -4.09 13.35 7.36
N ALA A 114 -5.20 13.12 6.64
CA ALA A 114 -6.01 11.91 6.78
C ALA A 114 -5.19 10.64 6.45
N GLY A 115 -4.38 10.70 5.39
CA GLY A 115 -3.49 9.59 5.03
C GLY A 115 -2.44 9.30 6.10
N ILE A 116 -1.82 10.33 6.69
CA ILE A 116 -0.85 10.19 7.80
C ILE A 116 -1.52 9.55 9.01
N LEU A 117 -2.70 10.02 9.40
CA LEU A 117 -3.45 9.46 10.54
C LEU A 117 -3.81 8.00 10.30
N ALA A 118 -4.36 7.67 9.13
CA ALA A 118 -4.74 6.30 8.78
C ALA A 118 -3.52 5.34 8.75
N VAL A 119 -2.41 5.79 8.16
CA VAL A 119 -1.16 5.01 8.14
C VAL A 119 -0.63 4.83 9.55
N SER A 120 -0.58 5.88 10.36
CA SER A 120 -0.04 5.81 11.71
C SER A 120 -0.85 4.87 12.59
N ALA A 121 -2.18 4.94 12.55
CA ALA A 121 -3.05 4.05 13.31
C ALA A 121 -2.92 2.58 12.90
N THR A 122 -2.73 2.30 11.60
CA THR A 122 -2.58 0.93 11.07
C THR A 122 -1.13 0.47 10.94
N TYR A 123 -0.17 1.28 11.37
CA TYR A 123 1.25 1.03 11.20
C TYR A 123 1.77 -0.28 11.82
N PRO A 124 1.34 -0.67 13.03
CA PRO A 124 1.74 -1.95 13.62
C PRO A 124 1.45 -3.15 12.71
N LEU A 125 0.30 -3.15 12.03
CA LEU A 125 -0.04 -4.21 11.07
C LEU A 125 0.88 -4.22 9.85
N ASP A 126 1.28 -3.03 9.37
CA ASP A 126 2.23 -2.91 8.26
C ASP A 126 3.61 -3.47 8.61
N LEU A 127 4.10 -3.17 9.81
CA LEU A 127 5.39 -3.65 10.28
C LEU A 127 5.36 -5.17 10.44
N VAL A 128 4.34 -5.71 11.09
CA VAL A 128 4.17 -7.16 11.28
C VAL A 128 4.09 -7.89 9.95
N ARG A 129 3.33 -7.35 8.98
CA ARG A 129 3.26 -7.88 7.61
C ARG A 129 4.63 -7.94 6.95
N ALA A 130 5.38 -6.83 6.99
CA ALA A 130 6.70 -6.76 6.38
C ALA A 130 7.64 -7.82 6.96
N ARG A 131 7.59 -8.03 8.27
CA ARG A 131 8.42 -9.02 8.96
C ARG A 131 8.03 -10.44 8.65
N LEU A 132 6.75 -10.78 8.68
CA LEU A 132 6.27 -12.11 8.29
C LEU A 132 6.64 -12.45 6.84
N SER A 133 6.55 -11.48 5.94
CA SER A 133 6.93 -11.66 4.52
C SER A 133 8.41 -12.03 4.36
N ILE A 134 9.29 -11.51 5.20
CA ILE A 134 10.74 -11.77 5.14
C ILE A 134 11.12 -13.00 5.94
N ALA A 135 10.53 -13.21 7.11
CA ALA A 135 10.80 -14.39 7.93
C ALA A 135 10.59 -15.67 7.13
N THR A 136 9.53 -15.71 6.33
CA THR A 136 9.23 -16.87 5.48
C THR A 136 10.14 -17.01 4.26
N ALA A 137 10.63 -15.91 3.69
CA ALA A 137 11.59 -15.96 2.58
C ALA A 137 12.97 -16.46 3.01
N ASN A 138 13.34 -16.27 4.26
CA ASN A 138 14.62 -16.71 4.81
C ASN A 138 14.63 -18.17 5.29
N MET A 139 13.48 -18.85 5.39
CA MET A 139 13.42 -20.27 5.77
C MET A 139 14.19 -21.18 4.83
N SER A 140 14.27 -20.81 3.55
CA SER A 140 14.99 -21.60 2.52
C SER A 140 16.50 -21.47 2.60
N ARG A 141 17.07 -20.67 3.51
CA ARG A 141 18.50 -20.42 3.64
C ARG A 141 18.98 -20.65 5.07
N SER A 142 19.41 -21.83 5.32
CA SER A 142 20.22 -22.25 6.49
C SER A 142 21.56 -21.52 6.49
N SER A 143 21.91 -20.84 7.54
CA SER A 143 23.15 -20.14 7.88
C SER A 143 23.10 -18.61 7.76
N GLY A 144 22.98 -17.96 8.92
CA GLY A 144 23.05 -16.50 9.03
C GLY A 144 21.70 -15.78 8.89
N SER A 145 20.59 -16.49 8.88
CA SER A 145 19.25 -15.92 8.86
C SER A 145 18.95 -15.20 10.18
N MET A 146 18.51 -13.96 10.07
CA MET A 146 18.08 -13.11 11.18
C MET A 146 16.74 -13.56 11.79
N PHE A 147 16.03 -14.47 11.11
CA PHE A 147 14.79 -15.10 11.52
C PHE A 147 15.01 -16.59 11.77
N THR A 148 14.42 -17.10 12.83
CA THR A 148 14.39 -18.52 13.10
C THR A 148 13.27 -19.20 12.31
N ALA A 149 13.36 -20.52 12.13
CA ALA A 149 12.29 -21.31 11.52
C ALA A 149 10.97 -21.18 12.32
N GLU A 150 11.06 -20.92 13.62
CA GLU A 150 9.92 -20.64 14.49
C GLU A 150 9.24 -19.32 14.15
N ASP A 151 9.99 -18.29 13.80
CA ASP A 151 9.45 -16.98 13.44
C ASP A 151 8.56 -17.02 12.20
N ALA A 152 8.89 -17.88 11.27
CA ALA A 152 8.11 -18.08 10.06
C ALA A 152 6.76 -18.79 10.31
N LYS A 153 6.66 -19.53 11.43
CA LYS A 153 5.42 -20.18 11.88
C LYS A 153 4.55 -19.26 12.73
N LEU A 154 5.10 -18.12 13.20
CA LEU A 154 4.33 -17.15 13.97
C LEU A 154 3.24 -16.54 13.10
N GLY A 155 2.03 -16.51 13.65
CA GLY A 155 0.93 -15.72 13.10
C GLY A 155 1.08 -14.23 13.42
N ILE A 156 0.09 -13.44 13.04
CA ILE A 156 0.05 -11.99 13.27
C ILE A 156 0.28 -11.65 14.75
N MET A 157 -0.48 -12.30 15.64
CA MET A 157 -0.42 -12.03 17.08
C MET A 157 0.93 -12.45 17.68
N GLY A 158 1.46 -13.61 17.26
CA GLY A 158 2.77 -14.09 17.71
C GLY A 158 3.90 -13.14 17.32
N MET A 159 3.93 -12.69 16.08
CA MET A 159 4.92 -11.73 15.60
C MET A 159 4.77 -10.37 16.30
N THR A 160 3.55 -9.87 16.50
CA THR A 160 3.29 -8.63 17.25
C THR A 160 3.84 -8.72 18.67
N LYS A 161 3.53 -9.82 19.37
CA LYS A 161 4.00 -10.06 20.74
C LYS A 161 5.54 -10.19 20.81
N LYS A 162 6.13 -10.85 19.82
CA LYS A 162 7.59 -10.94 19.72
C LYS A 162 8.23 -9.57 19.59
N VAL A 163 7.78 -8.77 18.63
CA VAL A 163 8.27 -7.39 18.41
C VAL A 163 8.12 -6.54 19.66
N TYR A 164 6.95 -6.59 20.30
CA TYR A 164 6.69 -5.84 21.52
C TYR A 164 7.66 -6.20 22.63
N ARG A 165 7.95 -7.50 22.84
CA ARG A 165 8.83 -7.97 23.92
C ARG A 165 10.32 -7.76 23.64
N THR A 166 10.75 -7.89 22.38
CA THR A 166 12.18 -7.90 22.03
C THR A 166 12.73 -6.58 21.53
N GLU A 167 11.85 -5.62 21.10
CA GLU A 167 12.31 -4.43 20.41
C GLU A 167 11.91 -3.11 21.11
N GLY A 168 11.61 -3.15 22.40
CA GLY A 168 11.31 -1.94 23.17
C GLY A 168 9.84 -1.52 23.14
N GLY A 169 8.93 -2.50 23.12
CA GLY A 169 7.50 -2.27 23.28
C GLY A 169 6.86 -1.56 22.08
N ILE A 170 6.06 -0.53 22.37
CA ILE A 170 5.36 0.26 21.35
C ILE A 170 6.35 0.91 20.36
N ARG A 171 7.49 1.41 20.82
CA ARG A 171 8.50 2.03 19.94
C ARG A 171 8.99 1.09 18.84
N GLY A 172 9.11 -0.19 19.14
CA GLY A 172 9.46 -1.24 18.16
C GLY A 172 8.39 -1.38 17.07
N LEU A 173 7.11 -1.35 17.45
CA LEU A 173 5.97 -1.48 16.52
C LEU A 173 5.80 -0.27 15.60
N TYR A 174 6.30 0.90 15.98
CA TYR A 174 6.24 2.14 15.19
C TYR A 174 7.54 2.47 14.46
N ARG A 175 8.47 1.54 14.41
CA ARG A 175 9.77 1.75 13.76
C ARG A 175 9.62 1.97 12.25
N GLY A 176 10.07 3.14 11.78
CA GLY A 176 9.92 3.57 10.39
C GLY A 176 8.59 4.28 10.08
N CYS A 177 7.72 4.48 11.07
CA CYS A 177 6.46 5.21 10.88
C CYS A 177 6.69 6.64 10.38
N TRP A 178 7.67 7.33 10.94
CA TRP A 178 8.04 8.68 10.53
C TRP A 178 8.39 8.77 9.04
N ALA A 179 9.25 7.88 8.54
CA ALA A 179 9.60 7.86 7.11
C ALA A 179 8.38 7.64 6.22
N THR A 180 7.41 6.85 6.70
CA THR A 180 6.14 6.65 6.00
C THR A 180 5.28 7.90 5.99
N ALA A 181 5.11 8.53 7.15
CA ALA A 181 4.30 9.73 7.30
C ALA A 181 4.83 10.88 6.42
N VAL A 182 6.15 11.10 6.44
CA VAL A 182 6.80 12.10 5.59
C VAL A 182 6.64 11.79 4.10
N GLY A 183 6.63 10.52 3.71
CA GLY A 183 6.43 10.12 2.30
C GLY A 183 5.00 10.26 1.79
N VAL A 184 3.99 10.26 2.67
CA VAL A 184 2.57 10.34 2.27
C VAL A 184 2.22 11.69 1.65
N ALA A 185 2.64 12.79 2.25
CA ALA A 185 2.30 14.13 1.78
C ALA A 185 2.83 14.42 0.36
N PRO A 186 4.14 14.23 0.05
CA PRO A 186 4.65 14.40 -1.31
C PRO A 186 3.96 13.48 -2.32
N TYR A 187 3.68 12.22 -1.93
CA TYR A 187 2.99 11.29 -2.81
C TYR A 187 1.59 11.77 -3.18
N VAL A 188 0.78 12.16 -2.19
CA VAL A 188 -0.60 12.63 -2.41
C VAL A 188 -0.60 13.91 -3.27
N SER A 189 0.27 14.87 -2.94
CA SER A 189 0.37 16.13 -3.65
C SER A 189 0.79 15.96 -5.11
N LEU A 190 1.85 15.17 -5.35
CA LEU A 190 2.33 14.88 -6.71
C LEU A 190 1.29 14.10 -7.52
N ASN A 191 0.68 13.08 -6.91
CA ASN A 191 -0.34 12.27 -7.59
C ASN A 191 -1.51 13.11 -8.04
N PHE A 192 -1.99 14.00 -7.18
CA PHE A 192 -3.09 14.90 -7.50
C PHE A 192 -2.71 15.92 -8.57
N TYR A 193 -1.55 16.57 -8.43
CA TYR A 193 -1.04 17.54 -9.38
C TYR A 193 -0.89 16.95 -10.79
N ILE A 194 -0.24 15.78 -10.89
CA ILE A 194 -0.03 15.09 -12.16
C ILE A 194 -1.37 14.62 -12.74
N TYR A 195 -2.27 14.10 -11.89
CA TYR A 195 -3.60 13.69 -12.34
C TYR A 195 -4.40 14.85 -12.91
N GLU A 196 -4.44 15.99 -12.23
CA GLU A 196 -5.14 17.18 -12.72
C GLU A 196 -4.54 17.74 -14.02
N THR A 197 -3.22 17.64 -14.17
CA THR A 197 -2.52 18.07 -15.39
C THR A 197 -2.78 17.11 -16.56
N LEU A 198 -2.81 15.80 -16.31
CA LEU A 198 -3.02 14.80 -17.35
C LEU A 198 -4.48 14.63 -17.74
N LYS A 199 -5.41 14.85 -16.81
CA LYS A 199 -6.85 14.66 -17.03
C LYS A 199 -7.37 15.45 -18.24
N PRO A 200 -7.14 16.77 -18.40
CA PRO A 200 -7.63 17.53 -19.57
C PRO A 200 -6.94 17.11 -20.88
N ILE A 201 -5.73 16.56 -20.83
CA ILE A 201 -4.99 16.07 -22.00
C ILE A 201 -5.55 14.73 -22.49
N ILE A 202 -5.87 13.83 -21.55
CA ILE A 202 -6.32 12.46 -21.85
C ILE A 202 -7.85 12.42 -22.02
N LEU A 203 -8.58 13.27 -21.29
CA LEU A 203 -10.04 13.47 -21.39
C LEU A 203 -10.34 14.95 -21.61
N PRO A 204 -10.21 15.46 -22.84
CA PRO A 204 -10.65 16.81 -23.16
C PRO A 204 -12.14 17.00 -22.87
N ALA A 205 -12.54 18.24 -22.55
CA ALA A 205 -13.94 18.56 -22.23
C ALA A 205 -14.90 18.24 -23.39
N ASP A 206 -14.42 18.39 -24.64
CA ASP A 206 -15.17 18.12 -25.85
C ASP A 206 -15.18 16.65 -26.30
N TYR A 207 -14.56 15.77 -25.48
CA TYR A 207 -14.50 14.36 -25.81
C TYR A 207 -15.79 13.64 -25.39
N HIS A 208 -16.58 13.25 -26.39
CA HIS A 208 -17.76 12.40 -26.23
C HIS A 208 -17.38 10.95 -26.55
N PRO A 209 -17.12 10.11 -25.54
CA PRO A 209 -16.79 8.72 -25.77
C PRO A 209 -17.99 7.98 -26.36
N THR A 210 -17.75 7.19 -27.39
CA THR A 210 -18.76 6.32 -28.01
C THR A 210 -19.19 5.19 -27.07
N HIS A 211 -18.33 4.83 -26.10
CA HIS A 211 -18.59 3.81 -25.09
C HIS A 211 -18.08 4.25 -23.71
N ASP A 212 -18.84 3.96 -22.66
CA ASP A 212 -18.44 4.21 -21.28
C ASP A 212 -17.09 3.54 -20.90
N ILE A 213 -16.80 2.39 -21.49
CA ILE A 213 -15.53 1.65 -21.30
C ILE A 213 -14.32 2.50 -21.71
N GLU A 214 -14.42 3.26 -22.80
CA GLU A 214 -13.31 4.09 -23.27
C GLU A 214 -13.03 5.26 -22.32
N ARG A 215 -14.09 5.89 -21.81
CA ARG A 215 -13.98 6.95 -20.80
C ARG A 215 -13.30 6.44 -19.54
N VAL A 216 -13.71 5.28 -19.07
CA VAL A 216 -13.14 4.61 -17.90
C VAL A 216 -11.69 4.23 -18.16
N GLY A 217 -11.36 3.65 -19.33
CA GLY A 217 -10.00 3.32 -19.70
C GLY A 217 -9.06 4.54 -19.66
N ARG A 218 -9.49 5.68 -20.18
CA ARG A 218 -8.71 6.93 -20.14
C ARG A 218 -8.55 7.50 -18.73
N GLN A 219 -9.58 7.39 -17.87
CA GLN A 219 -9.49 7.76 -16.46
C GLN A 219 -8.49 6.87 -15.71
N LEU A 220 -8.54 5.57 -15.94
CA LEU A 220 -7.59 4.61 -15.36
C LEU A 220 -6.16 4.88 -15.82
N LEU A 221 -5.96 5.19 -17.11
CA LEU A 221 -4.67 5.55 -17.66
C LEU A 221 -4.12 6.83 -17.00
N SER A 222 -4.95 7.86 -16.85
CA SER A 222 -4.56 9.11 -16.16
C SER A 222 -4.14 8.83 -14.72
N GLY A 223 -4.92 8.01 -14.00
CA GLY A 223 -4.61 7.61 -12.62
C GLY A 223 -3.34 6.76 -12.52
N ALA A 224 -3.14 5.82 -13.46
CA ALA A 224 -1.95 4.97 -13.49
C ALA A 224 -0.67 5.78 -13.77
N LEU A 225 -0.73 6.72 -14.73
CA LEU A 225 0.39 7.62 -15.04
C LEU A 225 0.70 8.55 -13.86
N ALA A 226 -0.33 9.18 -13.27
CA ALA A 226 -0.15 10.04 -12.11
C ALA A 226 0.43 9.27 -10.92
N GLY A 227 -0.14 8.11 -10.58
CA GLY A 227 0.35 7.27 -9.49
C GLY A 227 1.75 6.71 -9.73
N GLY A 228 2.03 6.25 -10.95
CA GLY A 228 3.34 5.74 -11.35
C GLY A 228 4.43 6.80 -11.27
N THR A 229 4.17 7.99 -11.81
CA THR A 229 5.12 9.10 -11.77
C THR A 229 5.35 9.59 -10.33
N SER A 230 4.27 9.75 -9.55
CA SER A 230 4.38 10.13 -8.13
C SER A 230 5.19 9.10 -7.33
N LEU A 231 5.01 7.82 -7.66
CA LEU A 231 5.77 6.74 -7.05
C LEU A 231 7.26 6.83 -7.36
N LEU A 232 7.66 7.23 -8.58
CA LEU A 232 9.07 7.43 -8.93
C LEU A 232 9.74 8.43 -7.98
N PHE A 233 9.11 9.57 -7.75
CA PHE A 233 9.66 10.60 -6.88
C PHE A 233 9.66 10.23 -5.40
N THR A 234 8.64 9.50 -4.96
CA THR A 234 8.50 9.14 -3.53
C THR A 234 9.11 7.79 -3.18
N HIS A 235 9.64 7.05 -4.16
CA HIS A 235 10.22 5.72 -3.95
C HIS A 235 11.34 5.68 -2.90
N PRO A 236 12.25 6.67 -2.79
CA PRO A 236 13.26 6.70 -1.74
C PRO A 236 12.66 6.59 -0.33
N PHE A 237 11.54 7.26 -0.05
CA PHE A 237 10.86 7.15 1.25
C PHE A 237 10.33 5.73 1.50
N ASP A 238 9.83 5.07 0.45
CA ASP A 238 9.39 3.69 0.51
C ASP A 238 10.53 2.72 0.84
N VAL A 239 11.71 2.92 0.24
CA VAL A 239 12.89 2.10 0.51
C VAL A 239 13.36 2.29 1.96
N VAL A 240 13.50 3.54 2.41
CA VAL A 240 13.89 3.85 3.79
C VAL A 240 12.91 3.24 4.78
N ARG A 241 11.60 3.41 4.55
CA ARG A 241 10.56 2.78 5.35
C ARG A 241 10.77 1.28 5.47
N ARG A 242 10.92 0.57 4.33
CA ARG A 242 11.09 -0.88 4.30
C ARG A 242 12.36 -1.35 4.98
N LYS A 243 13.47 -0.64 4.76
CA LYS A 243 14.73 -0.91 5.44
C LYS A 243 14.57 -0.76 6.96
N LEU A 244 13.95 0.29 7.45
CA LEU A 244 13.70 0.50 8.87
C LEU A 244 12.73 -0.51 9.49
N GLN A 245 11.73 -0.96 8.74
CA GLN A 245 10.80 -2.00 9.19
C GLN A 245 11.46 -3.36 9.38
N VAL A 246 12.46 -3.66 8.55
CA VAL A 246 13.15 -4.96 8.51
C VAL A 246 14.33 -5.03 9.46
N VAL A 247 14.97 -3.90 9.74
CA VAL A 247 16.16 -3.81 10.58
C VAL A 247 15.82 -3.90 12.07
N GLY A 248 16.61 -4.64 12.84
CA GLY A 248 16.46 -4.77 14.31
C GLY A 248 15.75 -6.04 14.77
N ILE A 249 15.56 -6.98 13.89
CA ILE A 249 14.98 -8.27 14.20
C ILE A 249 16.02 -9.11 14.95
N GLY A 250 15.63 -9.60 16.14
CA GLY A 250 16.46 -10.53 16.91
C GLY A 250 17.55 -9.89 17.77
N GLY A 251 17.47 -8.60 18.09
CA GLY A 251 18.44 -7.95 19.01
C GLY A 251 19.83 -7.70 18.43
N ALA A 252 20.08 -8.09 17.17
CA ALA A 252 21.33 -7.80 16.48
C ALA A 252 21.48 -6.28 16.24
N ASN A 253 22.71 -5.79 16.40
CA ASN A 253 23.11 -4.39 16.26
C ASN A 253 22.21 -3.57 15.33
N ARG A 254 21.67 -2.48 15.85
CA ARG A 254 20.91 -1.49 15.07
C ARG A 254 21.78 -1.00 13.93
N GLU A 255 21.53 -1.47 12.71
CA GLU A 255 22.30 -1.03 11.54
C GLU A 255 22.02 0.45 11.20
N PHE A 256 20.79 0.91 11.49
CA PHE A 256 20.36 2.27 11.22
C PHE A 256 19.72 2.87 12.47
N ASP A 257 20.20 4.03 12.88
CA ASP A 257 19.69 4.78 14.02
C ASP A 257 18.43 5.60 13.67
N GLY A 258 18.24 5.89 12.37
CA GLY A 258 17.09 6.63 11.89
C GLY A 258 17.02 6.69 10.37
N ALA A 259 16.08 7.50 9.84
CA ALA A 259 15.86 7.61 8.41
C ALA A 259 17.06 8.27 7.69
N ILE A 260 17.63 9.31 8.28
CA ILE A 260 18.79 10.04 7.70
C ILE A 260 20.03 9.14 7.67
N ASP A 261 20.31 8.43 8.76
CA ASP A 261 21.42 7.48 8.84
C ASP A 261 21.24 6.34 7.83
N CYS A 262 19.98 5.84 7.67
CA CYS A 262 19.63 4.85 6.66
C CYS A 262 19.96 5.34 5.26
N ILE A 263 19.57 6.57 4.89
CA ILE A 263 19.87 7.16 3.58
C ILE A 263 21.38 7.26 3.36
N ARG A 264 22.11 7.79 4.33
CA ARG A 264 23.58 7.95 4.25
C ARG A 264 24.28 6.61 4.05
N LYS A 265 23.96 5.62 4.88
CA LYS A 265 24.60 4.30 4.83
C LYS A 265 24.26 3.53 3.56
N ILE A 266 23.01 3.62 3.06
CA ILE A 266 22.63 2.99 1.78
C ILE A 266 23.35 3.67 0.62
N SER A 267 23.37 5.00 0.59
CA SER A 267 24.03 5.76 -0.47
C SER A 267 25.55 5.48 -0.52
N ALA A 268 26.19 5.34 0.64
CA ALA A 268 27.62 5.02 0.72
C ALA A 268 27.94 3.58 0.30
N ARG A 269 27.06 2.59 0.63
CA ARG A 269 27.34 1.17 0.38
C ARG A 269 26.85 0.67 -0.98
N GLU A 270 25.66 1.09 -1.40
CA GLU A 270 24.96 0.55 -2.59
C GLU A 270 24.92 1.59 -3.73
N GLY A 271 25.34 2.85 -3.45
CA GLY A 271 25.12 4.01 -4.32
C GLY A 271 23.69 4.57 -4.18
N PHE A 272 23.52 5.88 -4.35
CA PHE A 272 22.21 6.53 -4.16
C PHE A 272 21.14 5.92 -5.08
N TRP A 273 21.39 5.89 -6.38
CA TRP A 273 20.40 5.41 -7.35
C TRP A 273 20.06 3.93 -7.20
N LYS A 274 21.06 3.06 -7.13
CA LYS A 274 20.83 1.61 -6.98
C LYS A 274 20.16 1.27 -5.64
N GLY A 275 20.60 1.94 -4.55
CA GLY A 275 20.08 1.69 -3.21
C GLY A 275 18.67 2.21 -3.01
N MET A 276 18.40 3.47 -3.41
CA MET A 276 17.11 4.14 -3.17
C MET A 276 16.00 3.74 -4.14
N TYR A 277 16.33 3.18 -5.31
CA TYR A 277 15.35 2.75 -6.30
C TYR A 277 15.20 1.23 -6.38
N ARG A 278 15.74 0.53 -5.41
CA ARG A 278 15.63 -0.93 -5.32
C ARG A 278 14.17 -1.34 -5.11
N GLY A 279 13.68 -2.29 -5.93
CA GLY A 279 12.28 -2.73 -5.86
C GLY A 279 11.28 -1.76 -6.52
N LEU A 280 11.73 -0.77 -7.28
CA LEU A 280 10.86 0.12 -8.05
C LEU A 280 10.10 -0.65 -9.13
N VAL A 281 10.78 -1.49 -9.90
CA VAL A 281 10.19 -2.23 -11.02
C VAL A 281 8.97 -3.04 -10.61
N PRO A 282 9.02 -3.94 -9.60
CA PRO A 282 7.81 -4.63 -9.15
C PRO A 282 6.73 -3.70 -8.61
N ASN A 283 7.12 -2.52 -8.11
CA ASN A 283 6.17 -1.54 -7.61
C ASN A 283 5.42 -0.81 -8.72
N ILE A 284 6.06 -0.56 -9.87
CA ILE A 284 5.40 0.01 -11.05
C ILE A 284 4.54 -1.05 -11.75
N ILE A 285 5.07 -2.24 -11.95
CA ILE A 285 4.36 -3.33 -12.65
C ILE A 285 3.03 -3.66 -11.97
N LYS A 286 2.97 -3.60 -10.63
CA LYS A 286 1.73 -3.89 -9.89
C LYS A 286 0.62 -2.85 -10.08
N VAL A 287 0.93 -1.61 -10.49
CA VAL A 287 -0.04 -0.49 -10.50
C VAL A 287 -1.18 -0.79 -11.46
N VAL A 288 -0.88 -1.16 -12.70
CA VAL A 288 -1.88 -1.43 -13.73
C VAL A 288 -2.78 -2.60 -13.36
N PRO A 289 -2.26 -3.80 -13.02
CA PRO A 289 -3.11 -4.92 -12.60
C PRO A 289 -3.95 -4.60 -11.35
N SER A 290 -3.38 -3.86 -10.40
CA SER A 290 -4.09 -3.48 -9.18
C SER A 290 -5.31 -2.62 -9.47
N ILE A 291 -5.16 -1.61 -10.32
CA ILE A 291 -6.25 -0.69 -10.70
C ILE A 291 -7.29 -1.44 -11.52
N ALA A 292 -6.88 -2.21 -12.53
CA ALA A 292 -7.78 -2.96 -13.40
C ALA A 292 -8.65 -3.96 -12.62
N VAL A 293 -8.04 -4.76 -11.74
CA VAL A 293 -8.75 -5.72 -10.89
C VAL A 293 -9.68 -5.01 -9.90
N SER A 294 -9.21 -3.93 -9.28
CA SER A 294 -10.02 -3.15 -8.33
C SER A 294 -11.28 -2.60 -9.00
N PHE A 295 -11.11 -2.01 -10.18
CA PHE A 295 -12.21 -1.43 -10.94
C PHE A 295 -13.22 -2.50 -11.39
N TYR A 296 -12.73 -3.56 -12.04
CA TYR A 296 -13.59 -4.67 -12.50
C TYR A 296 -14.38 -5.31 -11.35
N THR A 297 -13.71 -5.58 -10.22
CA THR A 297 -14.38 -6.15 -9.05
C THR A 297 -15.40 -5.17 -8.47
N PHE A 298 -15.05 -3.88 -8.40
CA PHE A 298 -15.96 -2.86 -7.88
C PHE A 298 -17.24 -2.78 -8.69
N GLU A 299 -17.15 -2.70 -10.02
CA GLU A 299 -18.33 -2.64 -10.90
C GLU A 299 -19.17 -3.92 -10.80
N THR A 300 -18.52 -5.08 -10.94
CA THR A 300 -19.23 -6.37 -10.90
C THR A 300 -19.99 -6.57 -9.58
N VAL A 301 -19.35 -6.25 -8.45
CA VAL A 301 -19.99 -6.39 -7.14
C VAL A 301 -21.08 -5.34 -6.94
N LYS A 302 -20.84 -4.10 -7.33
CA LYS A 302 -21.83 -3.03 -7.22
C LYS A 302 -23.08 -3.34 -8.03
N ASP A 303 -22.92 -3.79 -9.28
CA ASP A 303 -24.03 -4.18 -10.16
C ASP A 303 -24.79 -5.37 -9.58
N SER A 304 -24.07 -6.37 -9.06
CA SER A 304 -24.70 -7.54 -8.44
C SER A 304 -25.51 -7.17 -7.21
N LEU A 305 -24.98 -6.31 -6.33
CA LEU A 305 -25.68 -5.83 -5.14
C LEU A 305 -26.88 -4.95 -5.50
N THR A 306 -26.77 -4.13 -6.55
CA THR A 306 -27.88 -3.29 -7.01
C THR A 306 -29.01 -4.15 -7.59
N ARG A 307 -28.69 -5.15 -8.40
CA ARG A 307 -29.67 -6.10 -8.94
C ARG A 307 -30.35 -6.89 -7.83
N TRP A 308 -29.60 -7.35 -6.84
CA TRP A 308 -30.17 -8.07 -5.68
C TRP A 308 -31.11 -7.16 -4.87
N SER A 309 -30.71 -5.94 -4.58
CA SER A 309 -31.53 -4.96 -3.87
C SER A 309 -32.81 -4.56 -4.62
N ASN A 310 -32.81 -4.62 -5.96
CA ASN A 310 -34.00 -4.36 -6.75
C ASN A 310 -34.95 -5.58 -6.82
N ARG A 311 -34.41 -6.80 -6.83
CA ARG A 311 -35.17 -8.05 -6.84
C ARG A 311 -35.99 -8.24 -5.57
N ASP A 312 -35.36 -7.98 -4.40
CA ASP A 312 -36.06 -8.04 -3.10
C ASP A 312 -37.21 -7.03 -3.01
N ARG A 313 -37.32 -6.12 -3.95
CA ARG A 313 -38.37 -5.12 -4.01
C ARG A 313 -39.55 -5.57 -4.86
N ASP A 314 -39.25 -6.14 -6.01
CA ASP A 314 -40.27 -6.69 -6.92
C ASP A 314 -41.00 -7.87 -6.27
N ASP A 315 -40.42 -8.52 -5.25
CA ASP A 315 -41.00 -9.61 -4.48
C ASP A 315 -41.85 -9.10 -3.29
N ILE A 316 -41.85 -7.81 -2.95
CA ILE A 316 -42.58 -7.20 -1.81
C ILE A 316 -43.78 -6.34 -2.29
N ASP A 317 -43.77 -5.87 -3.54
CA ASP A 317 -44.85 -5.14 -4.16
C ASP A 317 -45.79 -6.12 -4.93
#